data_3afa3695995e0782515120d11e30c0eb
#
_entry.id   3afa3695995e0782515120d11e30c0eb
#
_cell.length_a   1.000
_cell.length_b   1.000
_cell.length_c   1.000
_cell.angle_alpha   90.00
_cell.angle_beta   90.00
_cell.angle_gamma   90.00
#
_symmetry.space_group_name_H-M   'P 1'
#
loop_
_entity.id
_entity.type
_entity.pdbx_description
1 polymer ?
#
loop_
_entity_poly.entity_id
_entity_poly.type
_entity_poly.pdbx_seq_one_letter_code
_entity_poly.pdbx_strand_id
1 'polypeptide(L)'
;MAMGLSDELAALPSLNWVKTPSPVTSLPDLAKHLRLGALTVKRDDELDALHGGNKARKLDVLLATAPFKDAPAWASLGAIGSAHLAACTAAAQALGRRVEAHLFFEPLSNGVLENLAFVASGPTKLHYYGSRIELGLRRRGLLTSAHVDGASVIPPGGSLPPGVAGVARAGFELAEQIRQGVLETPDVVYCALGTGGTAAGLALGLGLAGVKTEVRAVATLERWFTSTRTVRSQVAAAARWLSAHGVPAKAEQAVPVHVVRGQLGAGYGIPTAQSLAAVEVLRQEGVPIEAVYTGKAFAALLADASSGRAPERVLFWNTVRGGPLPHAPDWRENLPARLNKRIDGAASPVRVGRRVVLGGGLVALGAVAVARVTGYPALPGWSGAVLTRWEAHVLAAATPVLAGVSSVDGLVVAANVDRFLVTMPRALQLEIHQLLALVEHGTTPLGLRLSRFTSLPPDAREAFLLSLNARGGLMAQAFRGLRDLVLMGVYQDAAAWRGIGYAGPWPKEALGPENDHAKYESFRAPSGAAPKSAGGPT
;
A
#
# COMPACT_ATOMS: atom_id res chain seq x y z
N MET A 1 18.11 -16.92 37.17
CA MET A 1 17.13 -17.53 36.24
C MET A 1 17.25 -16.82 34.91
N ALA A 2 17.38 -17.53 33.79
CA ALA A 2 17.31 -16.88 32.50
C ALA A 2 15.90 -16.27 32.33
N MET A 3 15.83 -15.00 31.99
CA MET A 3 14.56 -14.34 31.66
C MET A 3 13.89 -15.12 30.52
N GLY A 4 12.57 -15.31 30.60
CA GLY A 4 11.83 -15.92 29.49
C GLY A 4 11.78 -14.94 28.31
N LEU A 5 11.67 -15.46 27.09
CA LEU A 5 11.61 -14.64 25.87
C LEU A 5 10.51 -13.56 25.91
N SER A 6 9.42 -13.80 26.65
CA SER A 6 8.37 -12.83 26.93
C SER A 6 8.87 -11.64 27.75
N ASP A 7 9.71 -11.92 28.77
CA ASP A 7 10.26 -10.88 29.66
C ASP A 7 11.31 -10.02 28.91
N GLU A 8 12.11 -10.66 28.04
CA GLU A 8 13.09 -9.98 27.19
C GLU A 8 12.38 -9.04 26.20
N LEU A 9 11.25 -9.45 25.60
CA LEU A 9 10.42 -8.59 24.75
C LEU A 9 9.75 -7.48 25.53
N ALA A 10 9.36 -7.71 26.77
CA ALA A 10 8.79 -6.68 27.64
C ALA A 10 9.84 -5.64 28.04
N ALA A 11 11.12 -6.02 28.14
CA ALA A 11 12.25 -5.12 28.44
C ALA A 11 12.68 -4.21 27.28
N LEU A 12 12.16 -4.42 26.06
CA LEU A 12 12.48 -3.55 24.92
C LEU A 12 12.09 -2.09 25.20
N PRO A 13 12.82 -1.11 24.64
CA PRO A 13 12.42 0.28 24.70
C PRO A 13 10.96 0.47 24.27
N SER A 14 10.16 1.09 25.11
CA SER A 14 8.72 1.28 24.89
C SER A 14 8.25 2.55 25.59
N LEU A 15 7.28 3.25 25.01
CA LEU A 15 6.57 4.35 25.66
C LEU A 15 5.47 3.85 26.58
N ASN A 16 5.26 2.55 26.63
CA ASN A 16 4.20 1.90 27.41
C ASN A 16 2.79 2.41 27.07
N TRP A 17 2.57 2.70 25.80
CA TRP A 17 1.24 3.10 25.32
C TRP A 17 0.31 1.90 25.17
N VAL A 18 0.83 0.78 24.67
CA VAL A 18 0.06 -0.47 24.54
C VAL A 18 0.22 -1.27 25.84
N LYS A 19 -0.64 -1.00 26.83
CA LYS A 19 -0.57 -1.60 28.17
C LYS A 19 -1.35 -2.90 28.29
N THR A 20 -2.47 -2.99 27.58
CA THR A 20 -3.36 -4.14 27.65
C THR A 20 -3.40 -4.88 26.30
N PRO A 21 -3.56 -6.20 26.31
CA PRO A 21 -3.76 -6.94 25.06
C PRO A 21 -5.02 -6.44 24.36
N SER A 22 -4.95 -6.30 23.03
CA SER A 22 -6.17 -6.03 22.27
C SER A 22 -7.14 -7.20 22.37
N PRO A 23 -8.46 -6.97 22.41
CA PRO A 23 -9.44 -8.03 22.53
C PRO A 23 -9.44 -8.97 21.31
N VAL A 24 -10.01 -10.17 21.52
CA VAL A 24 -10.36 -11.11 20.46
C VAL A 24 -11.87 -11.25 20.45
N THR A 25 -12.50 -10.99 19.31
CA THR A 25 -13.94 -11.18 19.08
C THR A 25 -14.16 -12.43 18.27
N SER A 26 -14.98 -13.35 18.77
CA SER A 26 -15.42 -14.54 18.01
C SER A 26 -16.65 -14.18 17.18
N LEU A 27 -16.70 -14.69 15.95
CA LEU A 27 -17.81 -14.50 15.00
C LEU A 27 -18.41 -15.87 14.60
N PRO A 28 -19.11 -16.56 15.52
CA PRO A 28 -19.54 -17.94 15.30
C PRO A 28 -20.60 -18.06 14.20
N ASP A 29 -21.55 -17.12 14.09
CA ASP A 29 -22.58 -17.17 13.07
C ASP A 29 -22.00 -16.92 11.68
N LEU A 30 -21.08 -15.97 11.56
CA LEU A 30 -20.38 -15.72 10.31
C LEU A 30 -19.44 -16.89 9.96
N ALA A 31 -18.77 -17.50 10.91
CA ALA A 31 -17.94 -18.70 10.70
C ALA A 31 -18.79 -19.84 10.12
N LYS A 32 -19.95 -20.12 10.72
CA LYS A 32 -20.89 -21.13 10.23
C LYS A 32 -21.37 -20.81 8.82
N HIS A 33 -21.73 -19.55 8.54
CA HIS A 33 -22.14 -19.13 7.21
C HIS A 33 -21.04 -19.34 6.16
N LEU A 34 -19.80 -19.08 6.53
CA LEU A 34 -18.61 -19.27 5.68
C LEU A 34 -18.09 -20.71 5.67
N ARG A 35 -18.72 -21.64 6.39
CA ARG A 35 -18.30 -23.04 6.55
C ARG A 35 -16.89 -23.19 7.12
N LEU A 36 -16.52 -22.31 8.05
CA LEU A 36 -15.28 -22.36 8.81
C LEU A 36 -15.56 -22.99 10.18
N GLY A 37 -14.57 -23.68 10.76
CA GLY A 37 -14.63 -24.18 12.12
C GLY A 37 -14.63 -23.05 13.15
N ALA A 38 -13.77 -22.03 12.92
CA ALA A 38 -13.75 -20.83 13.73
C ALA A 38 -13.33 -19.60 12.90
N LEU A 39 -13.96 -18.45 13.20
CA LEU A 39 -13.56 -17.14 12.72
C LEU A 39 -13.44 -16.18 13.91
N THR A 40 -12.26 -15.64 14.11
CA THR A 40 -11.98 -14.69 15.19
C THR A 40 -11.36 -13.42 14.64
N VAL A 41 -11.57 -12.31 15.32
CA VAL A 41 -11.01 -10.99 14.96
C VAL A 41 -10.14 -10.48 16.10
N LYS A 42 -8.88 -10.21 15.82
CA LYS A 42 -7.98 -9.49 16.74
C LYS A 42 -8.22 -8.00 16.59
N ARG A 43 -8.63 -7.33 17.66
CA ARG A 43 -9.22 -5.99 17.70
C ARG A 43 -8.21 -4.92 18.05
N ASP A 44 -7.20 -4.68 17.16
CA ASP A 44 -6.28 -3.56 17.38
C ASP A 44 -6.97 -2.19 17.29
N ASP A 45 -8.16 -2.12 16.69
CA ASP A 45 -9.02 -0.93 16.72
C ASP A 45 -9.48 -0.52 18.13
N GLU A 46 -9.48 -1.44 19.08
CA GLU A 46 -9.84 -1.19 20.48
C GLU A 46 -8.62 -0.92 21.38
N LEU A 47 -7.43 -0.70 20.83
CA LEU A 47 -6.29 -0.24 21.61
C LEU A 47 -6.51 1.21 22.07
N ASP A 48 -6.27 1.48 23.35
CA ASP A 48 -6.47 2.81 23.94
C ASP A 48 -5.51 3.87 23.41
N ALA A 49 -4.32 3.46 22.98
CA ALA A 49 -3.26 4.37 22.58
C ALA A 49 -3.44 4.89 21.15
N LEU A 50 -3.16 6.18 20.94
CA LEU A 50 -3.07 6.81 19.62
C LEU A 50 -4.30 6.58 18.72
N HIS A 51 -5.48 6.51 19.31
CA HIS A 51 -6.75 6.19 18.63
C HIS A 51 -6.79 4.78 18.01
N GLY A 52 -6.04 3.84 18.57
CA GLY A 52 -6.05 2.43 18.14
C GLY A 52 -5.29 2.12 16.88
N GLY A 53 -5.42 0.86 16.46
CA GLY A 53 -4.82 0.32 15.25
C GLY A 53 -3.35 -0.07 15.38
N ASN A 54 -2.86 -0.77 14.38
CA ASN A 54 -1.50 -1.32 14.35
C ASN A 54 -0.37 -0.27 14.42
N LYS A 55 -0.68 1.02 14.20
CA LYS A 55 0.31 2.10 14.28
C LYS A 55 0.70 2.39 15.72
N ALA A 56 -0.22 2.25 16.66
CA ALA A 56 0.07 2.38 18.10
C ALA A 56 1.20 1.42 18.52
N ARG A 57 1.09 0.14 18.13
CA ARG A 57 2.12 -0.87 18.43
C ARG A 57 3.49 -0.55 17.85
N LYS A 58 3.52 -0.01 16.63
CA LYS A 58 4.77 0.36 15.97
C LYS A 58 5.42 1.57 16.60
N LEU A 59 4.64 2.63 16.83
CA LEU A 59 5.14 3.89 17.36
C LEU A 59 5.54 3.76 18.83
N ASP A 60 4.92 2.87 19.58
CA ASP A 60 5.25 2.58 20.98
C ASP A 60 6.73 2.23 21.18
N VAL A 61 7.28 1.37 20.32
CA VAL A 61 8.70 0.95 20.38
C VAL A 61 9.58 1.89 19.55
N LEU A 62 9.13 2.29 18.37
CA LEU A 62 9.91 3.12 17.46
C LEU A 62 10.29 4.46 18.10
N LEU A 63 9.33 5.15 18.72
CA LEU A 63 9.54 6.47 19.29
C LEU A 63 10.27 6.42 20.65
N ALA A 64 10.36 5.26 21.27
CA ALA A 64 11.18 5.03 22.45
C ALA A 64 12.68 4.81 22.11
N THR A 65 13.02 4.68 20.83
CA THR A 65 14.39 4.41 20.38
C THR A 65 15.03 5.61 19.69
N ALA A 66 16.38 5.68 19.76
CA ALA A 66 17.14 6.68 19.00
C ALA A 66 17.02 6.41 17.49
N PRO A 67 16.97 7.45 16.64
CA PRO A 67 17.08 8.87 16.99
C PRO A 67 15.74 9.53 17.36
N PHE A 68 14.62 8.80 17.38
CA PHE A 68 13.27 9.37 17.45
C PHE A 68 12.91 9.88 18.85
N LYS A 69 13.38 9.20 19.92
CA LYS A 69 13.09 9.57 21.31
C LYS A 69 13.57 10.97 21.69
N ASP A 70 14.71 11.37 21.11
CA ASP A 70 15.37 12.64 21.42
C ASP A 70 15.08 13.72 20.36
N ALA A 71 14.40 13.38 19.28
CA ALA A 71 14.12 14.31 18.18
C ALA A 71 13.07 15.34 18.57
N PRO A 72 13.32 16.65 18.36
CA PRO A 72 12.33 17.70 18.61
C PRO A 72 11.16 17.69 17.64
N ALA A 73 11.35 17.09 16.48
CA ALA A 73 10.36 16.95 15.44
C ALA A 73 10.57 15.67 14.63
N TRP A 74 9.49 15.19 14.03
CA TRP A 74 9.51 14.07 13.09
C TRP A 74 9.02 14.50 11.72
N ALA A 75 9.65 14.02 10.67
CA ALA A 75 9.17 14.16 9.31
C ALA A 75 8.61 12.83 8.80
N SER A 76 7.47 12.85 8.15
CA SER A 76 6.93 11.65 7.50
C SER A 76 6.14 12.00 6.26
N LEU A 77 5.84 10.98 5.44
CA LEU A 77 5.11 11.17 4.20
C LEU A 77 3.96 10.17 4.06
N GLY A 78 2.91 10.58 3.37
CA GLY A 78 1.74 9.77 3.11
C GLY A 78 0.73 10.45 2.20
N ALA A 79 -0.33 9.74 1.87
CA ALA A 79 -1.49 10.34 1.24
C ALA A 79 -2.21 11.28 2.23
N ILE A 80 -3.08 12.15 1.73
CA ILE A 80 -3.80 13.13 2.57
C ILE A 80 -4.64 12.48 3.67
N GLY A 81 -5.17 11.28 3.45
CA GLY A 81 -5.91 10.50 4.45
C GLY A 81 -5.09 9.46 5.20
N SER A 82 -3.77 9.62 5.26
CA SER A 82 -2.87 8.63 5.86
C SER A 82 -3.13 8.40 7.35
N ALA A 83 -3.61 7.22 7.71
CA ALA A 83 -3.72 6.78 9.10
C ALA A 83 -2.36 6.70 9.82
N HIS A 84 -1.25 6.60 9.07
CA HIS A 84 0.08 6.68 9.66
C HIS A 84 0.42 8.10 10.10
N LEU A 85 0.14 9.10 9.27
CA LEU A 85 0.33 10.50 9.64
C LEU A 85 -0.58 10.91 10.80
N ALA A 86 -1.83 10.42 10.82
CA ALA A 86 -2.72 10.64 11.98
C ALA A 86 -2.12 10.05 13.26
N ALA A 87 -1.59 8.83 13.23
CA ALA A 87 -0.92 8.24 14.39
C ALA A 87 0.36 9.01 14.80
N CYS A 88 1.16 9.50 13.84
CA CYS A 88 2.31 10.37 14.14
C CYS A 88 1.88 11.69 14.77
N THR A 89 0.78 12.28 14.31
CA THR A 89 0.20 13.50 14.90
C THR A 89 -0.28 13.25 16.33
N ALA A 90 -1.00 12.15 16.58
CA ALA A 90 -1.44 11.76 17.93
C ALA A 90 -0.24 11.55 18.87
N ALA A 91 0.80 10.87 18.38
CA ALA A 91 2.03 10.67 19.14
C ALA A 91 2.74 12.00 19.44
N ALA A 92 2.76 12.92 18.49
CA ALA A 92 3.36 14.24 18.68
C ALA A 92 2.58 15.08 19.70
N GLN A 93 1.25 15.02 19.69
CA GLN A 93 0.41 15.63 20.72
C GLN A 93 0.73 15.07 22.11
N ALA A 94 0.81 13.73 22.23
CA ALA A 94 1.08 13.07 23.51
C ALA A 94 2.48 13.38 24.07
N LEU A 95 3.47 13.65 23.22
CA LEU A 95 4.86 13.84 23.60
C LEU A 95 5.34 15.30 23.52
N GLY A 96 4.46 16.26 23.19
CA GLY A 96 4.83 17.67 23.00
C GLY A 96 5.83 17.87 21.86
N ARG A 97 5.73 17.09 20.79
CA ARG A 97 6.62 17.14 19.62
C ARG A 97 5.89 17.75 18.42
N ARG A 98 6.61 17.95 17.31
CA ARG A 98 6.07 18.45 16.05
C ARG A 98 6.22 17.43 14.94
N VAL A 99 5.32 17.49 13.94
CA VAL A 99 5.37 16.66 12.73
C VAL A 99 5.46 17.56 11.49
N GLU A 100 6.39 17.24 10.61
CA GLU A 100 6.46 17.76 9.24
C GLU A 100 5.81 16.69 8.33
N ALA A 101 4.55 16.90 7.96
CA ALA A 101 3.79 15.94 7.16
C ALA A 101 3.85 16.28 5.67
N HIS A 102 4.43 15.39 4.88
CA HIS A 102 4.56 15.53 3.44
C HIS A 102 3.48 14.72 2.73
N LEU A 103 2.51 15.41 2.13
CA LEU A 103 1.25 14.88 1.64
C LEU A 103 1.21 14.79 0.12
N PHE A 104 0.65 13.72 -0.42
CA PHE A 104 0.19 13.64 -1.80
C PHE A 104 -1.32 13.33 -1.84
N PHE A 105 -1.95 13.62 -2.98
CA PHE A 105 -3.39 13.47 -3.13
C PHE A 105 -3.81 12.01 -3.28
N GLU A 106 -4.97 11.67 -2.68
CA GLU A 106 -5.71 10.44 -2.92
C GLU A 106 -7.21 10.75 -3.07
N PRO A 107 -8.02 9.83 -3.61
CA PRO A 107 -9.47 10.03 -3.74
C PRO A 107 -10.12 10.35 -2.40
N LEU A 108 -11.03 11.33 -2.40
CA LEU A 108 -11.69 11.77 -1.17
C LEU A 108 -12.74 10.75 -0.71
N SER A 109 -12.75 10.51 0.59
CA SER A 109 -13.81 9.82 1.33
C SER A 109 -13.95 10.46 2.69
N ASN A 110 -15.01 10.14 3.42
CA ASN A 110 -15.19 10.66 4.79
C ASN A 110 -14.01 10.31 5.69
N GLY A 111 -13.48 9.07 5.63
CA GLY A 111 -12.32 8.67 6.41
C GLY A 111 -11.02 9.38 6.00
N VAL A 112 -10.84 9.72 4.72
CA VAL A 112 -9.73 10.53 4.23
C VAL A 112 -9.81 11.95 4.79
N LEU A 113 -10.98 12.56 4.74
CA LEU A 113 -11.20 13.93 5.25
C LEU A 113 -11.07 13.98 6.78
N GLU A 114 -11.55 12.98 7.49
CA GLU A 114 -11.42 12.87 8.94
C GLU A 114 -9.95 12.77 9.39
N ASN A 115 -9.17 11.88 8.74
CA ASN A 115 -7.73 11.78 9.01
C ASN A 115 -7.02 13.10 8.69
N LEU A 116 -7.33 13.74 7.57
CA LEU A 116 -6.74 15.03 7.19
C LEU A 116 -7.09 16.13 8.19
N ALA A 117 -8.36 16.20 8.60
CA ALA A 117 -8.83 17.19 9.57
C ALA A 117 -8.10 17.04 10.91
N PHE A 118 -7.95 15.82 11.41
CA PHE A 118 -7.19 15.55 12.63
C PHE A 118 -5.71 15.96 12.49
N VAL A 119 -5.06 15.57 11.38
CA VAL A 119 -3.66 15.92 11.13
C VAL A 119 -3.47 17.45 11.03
N ALA A 120 -4.40 18.14 10.37
CA ALA A 120 -4.37 19.60 10.24
C ALA A 120 -4.67 20.36 11.55
N SER A 121 -5.34 19.70 12.49
CA SER A 121 -5.66 20.28 13.80
C SER A 121 -4.57 20.05 14.85
N GLY A 122 -3.60 19.18 14.57
CA GLY A 122 -2.55 18.80 15.49
C GLY A 122 -1.27 19.65 15.34
N PRO A 123 -0.21 19.33 16.11
CA PRO A 123 1.09 20.01 16.04
C PRO A 123 1.84 19.62 14.76
N THR A 124 1.19 19.77 13.61
CA THR A 124 1.64 19.26 12.32
C THR A 124 1.73 20.37 11.28
N LYS A 125 2.91 20.51 10.68
CA LYS A 125 3.10 21.39 9.53
C LYS A 125 2.91 20.60 8.25
N LEU A 126 2.00 21.06 7.41
CA LEU A 126 1.57 20.35 6.21
C LEU A 126 2.32 20.86 4.97
N HIS A 127 2.90 19.93 4.22
CA HIS A 127 3.52 20.17 2.92
C HIS A 127 2.78 19.34 1.86
N TYR A 128 2.20 19.97 0.86
CA TYR A 128 1.42 19.30 -0.16
C TYR A 128 2.12 19.25 -1.52
N TYR A 129 2.08 18.07 -2.11
CA TYR A 129 2.58 17.73 -3.45
C TYR A 129 1.44 17.15 -4.29
N GLY A 130 1.39 17.47 -5.57
CA GLY A 130 0.30 17.03 -6.44
C GLY A 130 0.29 15.51 -6.69
N SER A 131 1.47 14.85 -6.55
CA SER A 131 1.61 13.41 -6.76
C SER A 131 2.75 12.82 -5.93
N ARG A 132 2.78 11.47 -5.82
CA ARG A 132 3.89 10.72 -5.21
C ARG A 132 5.23 10.99 -5.91
N ILE A 133 5.20 11.19 -7.23
CA ILE A 133 6.41 11.48 -8.03
C ILE A 133 6.92 12.88 -7.73
N GLU A 134 6.06 13.89 -7.71
CA GLU A 134 6.45 15.25 -7.34
C GLU A 134 7.08 15.29 -5.94
N LEU A 135 6.46 14.61 -4.96
CA LEU A 135 6.98 14.49 -3.62
C LEU A 135 8.38 13.87 -3.61
N GLY A 136 8.54 12.72 -4.28
CA GLY A 136 9.80 12.01 -4.33
C GLY A 136 10.92 12.80 -5.03
N LEU A 137 10.62 13.56 -6.07
CA LEU A 137 11.60 14.41 -6.76
C LEU A 137 12.02 15.61 -5.91
N ARG A 138 11.06 16.28 -5.24
CA ARG A 138 11.33 17.50 -4.46
C ARG A 138 11.90 17.21 -3.07
N ARG A 139 11.60 16.03 -2.48
CA ARG A 139 11.94 15.69 -1.10
C ARG A 139 12.62 14.33 -1.00
N ARG A 140 13.62 14.11 -1.86
CA ARG A 140 14.38 12.84 -1.93
C ARG A 140 14.92 12.41 -0.55
N GLY A 141 15.35 13.36 0.27
CA GLY A 141 15.85 13.11 1.61
C GLY A 141 14.87 12.34 2.51
N LEU A 142 13.56 12.52 2.35
CA LEU A 142 12.54 11.75 3.08
C LEU A 142 12.55 10.23 2.77
N LEU A 143 13.17 9.83 1.67
CA LEU A 143 13.26 8.45 1.23
C LEU A 143 14.64 7.83 1.46
N THR A 144 15.67 8.66 1.67
CA THR A 144 17.08 8.23 1.67
C THR A 144 17.85 8.61 2.93
N SER A 145 17.32 9.53 3.74
CA SER A 145 18.02 10.07 4.91
C SER A 145 17.24 9.80 6.19
N ALA A 146 17.93 9.59 7.28
CA ALA A 146 17.34 9.47 8.62
C ALA A 146 16.87 10.82 9.19
N HIS A 147 17.39 11.94 8.66
CA HIS A 147 17.06 13.30 9.09
C HIS A 147 16.86 14.21 7.87
N VAL A 148 15.85 15.05 7.94
CA VAL A 148 15.55 16.08 6.93
C VAL A 148 15.08 17.35 7.66
N ASP A 149 15.70 18.49 7.33
CA ASP A 149 15.36 19.82 7.87
C ASP A 149 15.26 19.85 9.41
N GLY A 150 16.15 19.14 10.11
CA GLY A 150 16.19 19.06 11.57
C GLY A 150 15.17 18.10 12.21
N ALA A 151 14.38 17.38 11.40
CA ALA A 151 13.44 16.38 11.86
C ALA A 151 13.95 14.95 11.58
N SER A 152 13.69 14.01 12.50
CA SER A 152 13.95 12.59 12.28
C SER A 152 12.88 11.98 11.37
N VAL A 153 13.28 11.27 10.32
CA VAL A 153 12.36 10.74 9.31
C VAL A 153 11.77 9.40 9.75
N ILE A 154 10.46 9.39 9.95
CA ILE A 154 9.68 8.16 10.13
C ILE A 154 9.16 7.74 8.74
N PRO A 155 9.63 6.62 8.17
CA PRO A 155 9.16 6.18 6.86
C PRO A 155 7.68 5.79 6.90
N PRO A 156 7.00 5.76 5.73
CA PRO A 156 5.57 5.40 5.67
C PRO A 156 5.25 4.13 6.43
N GLY A 157 4.21 4.20 7.26
CA GLY A 157 3.74 3.09 8.07
C GLY A 157 4.64 2.71 9.26
N GLY A 158 5.72 3.47 9.56
CA GLY A 158 6.61 3.18 10.68
C GLY A 158 7.32 1.82 10.58
N SER A 159 7.57 1.34 9.36
CA SER A 159 8.08 -0.02 9.12
C SER A 159 9.62 -0.08 9.19
N LEU A 160 10.20 0.50 10.26
CA LEU A 160 11.59 0.32 10.66
C LEU A 160 11.71 -0.87 11.63
N PRO A 161 12.92 -1.42 11.84
CA PRO A 161 13.12 -2.58 12.72
C PRO A 161 12.49 -2.44 14.11
N PRO A 162 12.61 -1.31 14.86
CA PRO A 162 11.94 -1.15 16.15
C PRO A 162 10.40 -1.16 16.01
N GLY A 163 9.84 -0.52 14.96
CA GLY A 163 8.39 -0.54 14.72
C GLY A 163 7.87 -1.94 14.35
N VAL A 164 8.65 -2.73 13.62
CA VAL A 164 8.32 -4.14 13.35
C VAL A 164 8.40 -4.98 14.61
N ALA A 165 9.39 -4.74 15.48
CA ALA A 165 9.51 -5.38 16.78
C ALA A 165 8.31 -5.08 17.71
N GLY A 166 7.78 -3.83 17.67
CA GLY A 166 6.55 -3.48 18.37
C GLY A 166 5.34 -4.31 17.94
N VAL A 167 5.27 -4.67 16.65
CA VAL A 167 4.23 -5.61 16.18
C VAL A 167 4.57 -7.06 16.53
N ALA A 168 5.85 -7.45 16.60
CA ALA A 168 6.22 -8.79 17.04
C ALA A 168 5.75 -9.08 18.47
N ARG A 169 5.76 -8.08 19.37
CA ARG A 169 5.16 -8.19 20.71
C ARG A 169 3.68 -8.62 20.66
N ALA A 170 2.93 -8.19 19.64
CA ALA A 170 1.55 -8.59 19.45
C ALA A 170 1.40 -10.09 19.10
N GLY A 171 2.39 -10.68 18.46
CA GLY A 171 2.42 -12.15 18.24
C GLY A 171 2.52 -12.92 19.55
N PHE A 172 3.33 -12.46 20.50
CA PHE A 172 3.39 -13.03 21.85
C PHE A 172 2.11 -12.80 22.64
N GLU A 173 1.51 -11.64 22.52
CA GLU A 173 0.20 -11.33 23.12
C GLU A 173 -0.86 -12.33 22.64
N LEU A 174 -0.90 -12.61 21.34
CA LEU A 174 -1.83 -13.61 20.79
C LEU A 174 -1.52 -15.02 21.30
N ALA A 175 -0.24 -15.39 21.38
CA ALA A 175 0.17 -16.68 21.92
C ALA A 175 -0.25 -16.85 23.40
N GLU A 176 -0.19 -15.78 24.18
CA GLU A 176 -0.69 -15.77 25.57
C GLU A 176 -2.21 -15.97 25.61
N GLN A 177 -2.95 -15.25 24.77
CA GLN A 177 -4.41 -15.41 24.66
C GLN A 177 -4.82 -16.82 24.23
N ILE A 178 -4.04 -17.47 23.36
CA ILE A 178 -4.23 -18.89 22.99
C ILE A 178 -4.00 -19.78 24.21
N ARG A 179 -2.91 -19.58 24.97
CA ARG A 179 -2.61 -20.36 26.17
C ARG A 179 -3.66 -20.20 27.27
N GLN A 180 -4.27 -19.03 27.37
CA GLN A 180 -5.37 -18.74 28.28
C GLN A 180 -6.72 -19.27 27.81
N GLY A 181 -6.80 -19.89 26.62
CA GLY A 181 -8.04 -20.42 26.06
C GLY A 181 -9.02 -19.35 25.55
N VAL A 182 -8.55 -18.12 25.32
CA VAL A 182 -9.38 -17.03 24.74
C VAL A 182 -9.80 -17.38 23.32
N LEU A 183 -8.93 -18.07 22.55
CA LEU A 183 -9.21 -18.59 21.22
C LEU A 183 -8.38 -19.86 20.98
N GLU A 184 -8.83 -20.68 20.03
CA GLU A 184 -8.03 -21.79 19.51
C GLU A 184 -6.88 -21.24 18.64
N THR A 185 -5.81 -22.04 18.49
CA THR A 185 -4.71 -21.69 17.60
C THR A 185 -5.22 -21.55 16.16
N PRO A 186 -5.14 -20.36 15.55
CA PRO A 186 -5.59 -20.16 14.18
C PRO A 186 -4.64 -20.86 13.20
N ASP A 187 -5.18 -21.52 12.19
CA ASP A 187 -4.40 -22.08 11.10
C ASP A 187 -3.80 -20.99 10.22
N VAL A 188 -4.51 -19.84 10.11
CA VAL A 188 -4.10 -18.69 9.30
C VAL A 188 -4.50 -17.37 9.95
N VAL A 189 -3.62 -16.37 9.79
CA VAL A 189 -3.86 -14.97 10.18
C VAL A 189 -3.93 -14.10 8.91
N TYR A 190 -5.08 -13.50 8.64
CA TYR A 190 -5.23 -12.51 7.57
C TYR A 190 -4.93 -11.11 8.08
N CYS A 191 -4.15 -10.35 7.34
CA CYS A 191 -3.93 -8.92 7.61
C CYS A 191 -3.71 -8.12 6.34
N ALA A 192 -3.93 -6.80 6.41
CA ALA A 192 -3.64 -5.89 5.30
C ALA A 192 -2.13 -5.71 5.10
N LEU A 193 -1.68 -5.77 3.85
CA LEU A 193 -0.29 -5.54 3.45
C LEU A 193 -0.16 -4.19 2.75
N GLY A 194 0.24 -3.17 3.50
CA GLY A 194 0.71 -1.89 2.98
C GLY A 194 2.25 -1.91 2.84
N THR A 195 2.95 -1.25 3.74
CA THR A 195 4.41 -1.18 3.76
C THR A 195 5.12 -2.46 4.24
N GLY A 196 4.39 -3.45 4.71
CA GLY A 196 4.91 -4.77 5.10
C GLY A 196 5.18 -4.96 6.59
N GLY A 197 5.39 -3.89 7.36
CA GLY A 197 5.85 -4.00 8.76
C GLY A 197 4.90 -4.75 9.70
N THR A 198 3.59 -4.74 9.43
CA THR A 198 2.63 -5.51 10.23
C THR A 198 2.75 -7.01 9.94
N ALA A 199 2.71 -7.40 8.68
CA ALA A 199 2.87 -8.80 8.30
C ALA A 199 4.23 -9.37 8.75
N ALA A 200 5.30 -8.57 8.64
CA ALA A 200 6.63 -8.96 9.09
C ALA A 200 6.71 -9.15 10.61
N GLY A 201 6.13 -8.21 11.38
CA GLY A 201 6.11 -8.29 12.83
C GLY A 201 5.27 -9.45 13.34
N LEU A 202 4.07 -9.65 12.77
CA LEU A 202 3.23 -10.80 13.11
C LEU A 202 3.94 -12.12 12.81
N ALA A 203 4.52 -12.26 11.62
CA ALA A 203 5.22 -13.48 11.25
C ALA A 203 6.37 -13.80 12.20
N LEU A 204 7.18 -12.79 12.54
CA LEU A 204 8.30 -12.97 13.46
C LEU A 204 7.82 -13.27 14.88
N GLY A 205 6.88 -12.49 15.40
CA GLY A 205 6.38 -12.64 16.77
C GLY A 205 5.67 -13.96 17.02
N LEU A 206 4.80 -14.38 16.10
CA LEU A 206 4.11 -15.68 16.19
C LEU A 206 5.10 -16.84 16.13
N GLY A 207 6.08 -16.77 15.25
CA GLY A 207 7.11 -17.79 15.13
C GLY A 207 8.02 -17.89 16.37
N LEU A 208 8.45 -16.74 16.91
CA LEU A 208 9.22 -16.69 18.16
C LEU A 208 8.41 -17.22 19.35
N ALA A 209 7.11 -17.00 19.37
CA ALA A 209 6.19 -17.52 20.39
C ALA A 209 5.80 -19.00 20.19
N GLY A 210 6.29 -19.65 19.12
CA GLY A 210 6.03 -21.05 18.82
C GLY A 210 4.62 -21.36 18.32
N VAL A 211 3.86 -20.35 17.86
CA VAL A 211 2.51 -20.54 17.32
C VAL A 211 2.59 -21.14 15.92
N LYS A 212 1.97 -22.29 15.71
CA LYS A 212 1.92 -22.96 14.40
C LYS A 212 0.78 -22.39 13.56
N THR A 213 1.09 -21.41 12.72
CA THR A 213 0.14 -20.69 11.86
C THR A 213 0.84 -20.18 10.61
N GLU A 214 0.09 -19.59 9.68
CA GLU A 214 0.64 -18.81 8.55
C GLU A 214 0.04 -17.42 8.52
N VAL A 215 0.71 -16.46 7.86
CA VAL A 215 0.19 -15.10 7.66
C VAL A 215 -0.17 -14.92 6.18
N ARG A 216 -1.43 -14.66 5.90
CA ARG A 216 -1.91 -14.21 4.58
C ARG A 216 -1.98 -12.69 4.56
N ALA A 217 -0.96 -12.08 3.98
CA ALA A 217 -0.79 -10.64 3.88
C ALA A 217 -1.42 -10.12 2.58
N VAL A 218 -2.58 -9.47 2.66
CA VAL A 218 -3.36 -9.05 1.50
C VAL A 218 -2.86 -7.72 0.97
N ALA A 219 -2.35 -7.72 -0.25
CA ALA A 219 -1.77 -6.54 -0.90
C ALA A 219 -2.81 -5.46 -1.17
N THR A 220 -2.64 -4.29 -0.54
CA THR A 220 -3.48 -3.09 -0.68
C THR A 220 -2.78 -1.95 -1.42
N LEU A 221 -1.52 -2.16 -1.80
CA LEU A 221 -0.71 -1.28 -2.64
C LEU A 221 -0.27 -2.04 -3.88
N GLU A 222 0.26 -1.30 -4.84
CA GLU A 222 0.76 -1.83 -6.10
C GLU A 222 1.89 -2.86 -5.85
N ARG A 223 2.07 -3.77 -6.81
CA ARG A 223 2.94 -4.94 -6.71
C ARG A 223 4.39 -4.62 -6.34
N TRP A 224 4.90 -3.49 -6.79
CA TRP A 224 6.28 -3.05 -6.49
C TRP A 224 6.49 -2.61 -5.04
N PHE A 225 5.43 -2.23 -4.31
CA PHE A 225 5.51 -1.92 -2.88
C PHE A 225 5.28 -3.14 -2.00
N THR A 226 4.49 -4.12 -2.49
CA THR A 226 4.04 -5.28 -1.73
C THR A 226 4.63 -6.58 -2.30
N SER A 227 5.75 -7.04 -1.76
CA SER A 227 6.38 -8.27 -2.19
C SER A 227 6.79 -9.15 -1.00
N THR A 228 6.82 -10.46 -1.20
CA THR A 228 7.36 -11.40 -0.20
C THR A 228 8.81 -11.05 0.16
N ARG A 229 9.60 -10.58 -0.81
CA ARG A 229 10.97 -10.13 -0.56
C ARG A 229 11.02 -8.94 0.40
N THR A 230 10.11 -7.96 0.25
CA THR A 230 10.02 -6.80 1.16
C THR A 230 9.69 -7.26 2.57
N VAL A 231 8.70 -8.15 2.74
CA VAL A 231 8.33 -8.69 4.06
C VAL A 231 9.49 -9.45 4.68
N ARG A 232 10.14 -10.36 3.95
CA ARG A 232 11.31 -11.13 4.43
C ARG A 232 12.47 -10.23 4.83
N SER A 233 12.74 -9.17 4.07
CA SER A 233 13.79 -8.19 4.41
C SER A 233 13.49 -7.48 5.74
N GLN A 234 12.23 -7.12 5.98
CA GLN A 234 11.81 -6.50 7.24
C GLN A 234 11.86 -7.48 8.41
N VAL A 235 11.47 -8.74 8.22
CA VAL A 235 11.64 -9.82 9.21
C VAL A 235 13.11 -9.94 9.61
N ALA A 236 14.00 -10.05 8.63
CA ALA A 236 15.44 -10.20 8.89
C ALA A 236 16.03 -8.97 9.60
N ALA A 237 15.61 -7.76 9.23
CA ALA A 237 16.06 -6.53 9.88
C ALA A 237 15.54 -6.42 11.33
N ALA A 238 14.28 -6.79 11.58
CA ALA A 238 13.69 -6.79 12.91
C ALA A 238 14.33 -7.87 13.81
N ALA A 239 14.57 -9.06 13.29
CA ALA A 239 15.26 -10.13 14.05
C ALA A 239 16.66 -9.69 14.49
N ARG A 240 17.45 -9.07 13.59
CA ARG A 240 18.75 -8.52 13.97
C ARG A 240 18.65 -7.41 15.03
N TRP A 241 17.65 -6.54 14.90
CA TRP A 241 17.43 -5.48 15.87
C TRP A 241 17.04 -6.05 17.25
N LEU A 242 16.15 -7.03 17.29
CA LEU A 242 15.76 -7.74 18.51
C LEU A 242 16.96 -8.40 19.17
N SER A 243 17.78 -9.11 18.40
CA SER A 243 19.01 -9.76 18.92
C SER A 243 20.00 -8.74 19.50
N ALA A 244 20.15 -7.58 18.87
CA ALA A 244 20.99 -6.50 19.38
C ALA A 244 20.43 -5.86 20.68
N HIS A 245 19.16 -6.10 21.01
CA HIS A 245 18.49 -5.61 22.23
C HIS A 245 18.21 -6.73 23.23
N GLY A 246 18.95 -7.85 23.15
CA GLY A 246 18.87 -8.93 24.14
C GLY A 246 17.80 -9.97 23.90
N VAL A 247 16.99 -9.83 22.84
CA VAL A 247 15.95 -10.82 22.49
C VAL A 247 16.51 -11.79 21.45
N PRO A 248 16.73 -13.09 21.76
CA PRO A 248 17.31 -14.05 20.81
C PRO A 248 16.33 -14.37 19.67
N ALA A 249 16.45 -13.64 18.57
CA ALA A 249 15.56 -13.74 17.43
C ALA A 249 16.34 -14.02 16.13
N LYS A 250 15.85 -15.00 15.36
CA LYS A 250 16.36 -15.33 14.02
C LYS A 250 15.23 -15.22 12.99
N ALA A 251 15.57 -14.80 11.79
CA ALA A 251 14.59 -14.61 10.72
C ALA A 251 13.89 -15.91 10.30
N GLU A 252 14.59 -17.04 10.43
CA GLU A 252 14.11 -18.38 10.09
C GLU A 252 13.02 -18.89 11.04
N GLN A 253 12.89 -18.28 12.21
CA GLN A 253 11.84 -18.61 13.17
C GLN A 253 10.47 -18.04 12.77
N ALA A 254 10.43 -17.04 11.87
CA ALA A 254 9.18 -16.43 11.43
C ALA A 254 8.27 -17.47 10.75
N VAL A 255 6.97 -17.44 11.08
CA VAL A 255 5.98 -18.26 10.38
C VAL A 255 5.89 -17.90 8.89
N PRO A 256 5.41 -18.80 8.02
CA PRO A 256 5.25 -18.53 6.60
C PRO A 256 4.38 -17.30 6.33
N VAL A 257 4.80 -16.47 5.33
CA VAL A 257 4.01 -15.33 4.87
C VAL A 257 3.68 -15.49 3.40
N HIS A 258 2.39 -15.50 3.10
CA HIS A 258 1.85 -15.55 1.75
C HIS A 258 1.25 -14.19 1.37
N VAL A 259 1.74 -13.60 0.28
CA VAL A 259 1.19 -12.34 -0.24
C VAL A 259 0.00 -12.65 -1.13
N VAL A 260 -1.19 -12.35 -0.63
CA VAL A 260 -2.46 -12.50 -1.36
C VAL A 260 -2.68 -11.28 -2.25
N ARG A 261 -3.04 -11.51 -3.51
CA ARG A 261 -3.26 -10.49 -4.53
C ARG A 261 -4.70 -10.55 -5.05
N GLY A 262 -5.06 -9.59 -5.92
CA GLY A 262 -6.39 -9.53 -6.53
C GLY A 262 -7.33 -8.54 -5.87
N GLN A 263 -7.05 -8.08 -4.64
CA GLN A 263 -7.92 -7.14 -3.93
C GLN A 263 -7.55 -5.65 -4.12
N LEU A 264 -6.48 -5.33 -4.85
CA LEU A 264 -6.06 -3.96 -5.08
C LEU A 264 -7.11 -3.14 -5.85
N GLY A 265 -7.78 -3.78 -6.82
CA GLY A 265 -8.74 -3.11 -7.70
C GLY A 265 -8.04 -2.08 -8.59
N ALA A 266 -8.67 -0.92 -8.76
CA ALA A 266 -8.17 0.16 -9.61
C ALA A 266 -6.93 0.89 -9.05
N GLY A 267 -6.47 0.58 -7.84
CA GLY A 267 -5.23 1.13 -7.26
C GLY A 267 -5.33 1.47 -5.78
N TYR A 268 -4.26 2.08 -5.29
CA TYR A 268 -4.18 2.55 -3.91
C TYR A 268 -5.24 3.62 -3.60
N GLY A 269 -5.80 3.57 -2.41
CA GLY A 269 -6.80 4.53 -1.94
C GLY A 269 -8.20 4.35 -2.56
N ILE A 270 -8.38 3.40 -3.48
CA ILE A 270 -9.66 3.17 -4.15
C ILE A 270 -10.31 1.90 -3.59
N PRO A 271 -11.51 2.00 -2.98
CA PRO A 271 -12.29 0.84 -2.58
C PRO A 271 -12.67 -0.05 -3.78
N THR A 272 -12.81 -1.34 -3.53
CA THR A 272 -13.41 -2.27 -4.48
C THR A 272 -14.85 -2.60 -4.06
N ALA A 273 -15.67 -3.10 -4.97
CA ALA A 273 -17.03 -3.57 -4.61
C ALA A 273 -16.95 -4.64 -3.51
N GLN A 274 -15.96 -5.54 -3.61
CA GLN A 274 -15.71 -6.59 -2.62
C GLN A 274 -15.31 -6.02 -1.26
N SER A 275 -14.43 -5.00 -1.24
CA SER A 275 -14.04 -4.38 0.04
C SER A 275 -15.17 -3.60 0.70
N LEU A 276 -16.06 -2.98 -0.08
CA LEU A 276 -17.26 -2.32 0.44
C LEU A 276 -18.27 -3.34 1.01
N ALA A 277 -18.47 -4.46 0.32
CA ALA A 277 -19.28 -5.56 0.84
C ALA A 277 -18.70 -6.15 2.12
N ALA A 278 -17.37 -6.33 2.18
CA ALA A 278 -16.67 -6.80 3.37
C ALA A 278 -16.84 -5.87 4.58
N VAL A 279 -16.82 -4.55 4.35
CA VAL A 279 -17.11 -3.55 5.40
C VAL A 279 -18.53 -3.73 5.94
N GLU A 280 -19.50 -3.94 5.07
CA GLU A 280 -20.90 -4.11 5.48
C GLU A 280 -21.10 -5.41 6.28
N VAL A 281 -20.47 -6.52 5.86
CA VAL A 281 -20.51 -7.79 6.58
C VAL A 281 -20.01 -7.63 8.02
N LEU A 282 -18.81 -7.06 8.22
CA LEU A 282 -18.26 -6.88 9.57
C LEU A 282 -18.98 -5.78 10.37
N ARG A 283 -19.58 -4.79 9.70
CA ARG A 283 -20.42 -3.80 10.38
C ARG A 283 -21.64 -4.47 11.05
N GLN A 284 -22.25 -5.47 10.41
CA GLN A 284 -23.35 -6.25 10.98
C GLN A 284 -22.91 -7.05 12.21
N GLU A 285 -21.66 -7.48 12.24
CA GLU A 285 -21.03 -8.16 13.38
C GLU A 285 -20.48 -7.19 14.46
N GLY A 286 -20.71 -5.88 14.33
CA GLY A 286 -20.21 -4.89 15.26
C GLY A 286 -18.69 -4.64 15.20
N VAL A 287 -18.03 -5.08 14.13
CA VAL A 287 -16.58 -4.92 13.93
C VAL A 287 -16.31 -3.83 12.89
N PRO A 288 -15.82 -2.64 13.29
CA PRO A 288 -15.51 -1.58 12.34
C PRO A 288 -14.26 -1.92 11.54
N ILE A 289 -14.35 -1.77 10.22
CA ILE A 289 -13.20 -1.79 9.29
C ILE A 289 -13.38 -0.69 8.24
N GLU A 290 -12.32 -0.35 7.51
CA GLU A 290 -12.37 0.62 6.42
C GLU A 290 -12.08 -0.04 5.06
N ALA A 291 -12.59 0.54 3.99
CA ALA A 291 -12.66 -0.14 2.68
C ALA A 291 -11.31 -0.25 1.92
N VAL A 292 -10.25 0.51 2.31
CA VAL A 292 -9.01 0.64 1.53
C VAL A 292 -7.97 -0.41 1.90
N TYR A 293 -7.85 -0.74 3.20
CA TYR A 293 -6.88 -1.70 3.74
C TYR A 293 -7.58 -2.92 4.34
N THR A 294 -8.26 -2.73 5.47
CA THR A 294 -8.87 -3.82 6.23
C THR A 294 -10.02 -4.46 5.49
N GLY A 295 -10.84 -3.68 4.79
CA GLY A 295 -11.90 -4.18 3.93
C GLY A 295 -11.39 -5.03 2.77
N LYS A 296 -10.28 -4.62 2.12
CA LYS A 296 -9.64 -5.46 1.09
C LYS A 296 -9.07 -6.76 1.67
N ALA A 297 -8.52 -6.69 2.89
CA ALA A 297 -8.00 -7.87 3.55
C ALA A 297 -9.12 -8.85 3.93
N PHE A 298 -10.22 -8.34 4.46
CA PHE A 298 -11.38 -9.19 4.78
C PHE A 298 -12.09 -9.71 3.54
N ALA A 299 -12.15 -8.93 2.45
CA ALA A 299 -12.67 -9.41 1.16
C ALA A 299 -11.86 -10.61 0.60
N ALA A 300 -10.55 -10.64 0.80
CA ALA A 300 -9.72 -11.79 0.43
C ALA A 300 -10.06 -13.02 1.27
N LEU A 301 -10.28 -12.84 2.58
CA LEU A 301 -10.73 -13.92 3.47
C LEU A 301 -12.08 -14.48 3.00
N LEU A 302 -13.06 -13.62 2.72
CA LEU A 302 -14.37 -14.04 2.20
C LEU A 302 -14.25 -14.81 0.89
N ALA A 303 -13.39 -14.35 -0.03
CA ALA A 303 -13.14 -15.03 -1.30
C ALA A 303 -12.47 -16.40 -1.11
N ASP A 304 -11.52 -16.52 -0.18
CA ASP A 304 -10.89 -17.81 0.14
C ASP A 304 -11.87 -18.76 0.82
N ALA A 305 -12.69 -18.29 1.74
CA ALA A 305 -13.73 -19.10 2.39
C ALA A 305 -14.76 -19.61 1.38
N SER A 306 -15.30 -18.72 0.52
CA SER A 306 -16.31 -19.11 -0.48
C SER A 306 -15.79 -20.09 -1.53
N SER A 307 -14.48 -20.12 -1.78
CA SER A 307 -13.84 -21.05 -2.73
C SER A 307 -13.21 -22.29 -2.05
N GLY A 308 -13.43 -22.48 -0.75
CA GLY A 308 -12.89 -23.61 0.01
C GLY A 308 -11.35 -23.57 0.20
N ARG A 309 -10.72 -22.42 -0.01
CA ARG A 309 -9.27 -22.23 0.20
C ARG A 309 -8.91 -21.71 1.59
N ALA A 310 -9.87 -21.25 2.36
CA ALA A 310 -9.63 -20.89 3.75
C ALA A 310 -9.48 -22.15 4.61
N PRO A 311 -8.49 -22.20 5.52
CA PRO A 311 -8.41 -23.27 6.49
C PRO A 311 -9.56 -23.20 7.49
N GLU A 312 -9.64 -24.20 8.38
CA GLU A 312 -10.75 -24.36 9.30
C GLU A 312 -10.82 -23.24 10.36
N ARG A 313 -9.66 -22.82 10.91
CA ARG A 313 -9.58 -21.80 11.96
C ARG A 313 -8.89 -20.56 11.44
N VAL A 314 -9.65 -19.50 11.31
CA VAL A 314 -9.20 -18.25 10.70
C VAL A 314 -9.21 -17.12 11.72
N LEU A 315 -8.11 -16.37 11.78
CA LEU A 315 -8.04 -15.12 12.51
C LEU A 315 -7.87 -13.95 11.53
N PHE A 316 -8.71 -12.96 11.66
CA PHE A 316 -8.57 -11.68 10.97
C PHE A 316 -7.95 -10.65 11.92
N TRP A 317 -6.80 -10.07 11.51
CA TRP A 317 -6.16 -9.02 12.30
C TRP A 317 -6.68 -7.65 11.86
N ASN A 318 -7.60 -7.08 12.65
CA ASN A 318 -8.15 -5.77 12.38
C ASN A 318 -7.15 -4.68 12.76
N THR A 319 -6.57 -4.03 11.76
CA THR A 319 -5.52 -3.03 11.93
C THR A 319 -6.01 -1.59 11.80
N VAL A 320 -7.32 -1.39 11.68
CA VAL A 320 -7.91 -0.06 11.57
C VAL A 320 -7.73 0.72 12.88
N ARG A 321 -7.74 2.02 12.83
CA ARG A 321 -7.86 2.84 14.04
C ARG A 321 -9.26 2.72 14.64
N GLY A 322 -9.37 2.89 15.94
CA GLY A 322 -10.66 2.98 16.63
C GLY A 322 -11.27 4.38 16.54
N GLY A 323 -12.55 4.49 16.73
CA GLY A 323 -13.30 5.71 16.96
C GLY A 323 -13.14 6.90 16.00
N PRO A 324 -13.96 7.93 16.14
CA PRO A 324 -13.80 9.19 15.43
C PRO A 324 -12.58 9.96 15.94
N LEU A 325 -11.90 10.70 15.05
CA LEU A 325 -10.78 11.56 15.39
C LEU A 325 -11.27 12.98 15.71
N PRO A 326 -10.91 13.54 16.88
CA PRO A 326 -11.25 14.91 17.21
C PRO A 326 -10.49 15.88 16.30
N HIS A 327 -11.14 16.92 15.82
CA HIS A 327 -10.51 17.97 15.03
C HIS A 327 -11.12 19.34 15.30
N ALA A 328 -10.35 20.40 15.05
CA ALA A 328 -10.81 21.77 15.14
C ALA A 328 -11.85 22.07 14.05
N PRO A 329 -12.88 22.88 14.30
CA PRO A 329 -13.86 23.26 13.27
C PRO A 329 -13.24 23.98 12.07
N ASP A 330 -12.20 24.74 12.28
CA ASP A 330 -11.45 25.57 11.33
C ASP A 330 -10.22 24.88 10.73
N TRP A 331 -10.09 23.58 10.87
CA TRP A 331 -8.92 22.80 10.43
C TRP A 331 -8.50 23.07 8.97
N ARG A 332 -9.43 23.48 8.12
CA ARG A 332 -9.15 23.79 6.70
C ARG A 332 -8.26 25.02 6.51
N GLU A 333 -8.22 25.92 7.48
CA GLU A 333 -7.36 27.11 7.45
C GLU A 333 -5.88 26.72 7.54
N ASN A 334 -5.57 25.59 8.17
CA ASN A 334 -4.22 25.04 8.28
C ASN A 334 -3.76 24.29 7.02
N LEU A 335 -4.65 24.11 6.03
CA LEU A 335 -4.28 23.42 4.79
C LEU A 335 -3.45 24.30 3.86
N PRO A 336 -2.43 23.74 3.19
CA PRO A 336 -1.78 24.42 2.07
C PRO A 336 -2.82 24.83 1.02
N ALA A 337 -2.77 26.08 0.54
CA ALA A 337 -3.77 26.64 -0.37
C ALA A 337 -4.00 25.78 -1.63
N ARG A 338 -2.94 25.14 -2.14
CA ARG A 338 -3.01 24.22 -3.29
C ARG A 338 -3.82 22.95 -2.96
N LEU A 339 -3.73 22.44 -1.73
CA LEU A 339 -4.52 21.29 -1.28
C LEU A 339 -5.98 21.67 -1.11
N ASN A 340 -6.26 22.80 -0.46
CA ASN A 340 -7.63 23.28 -0.23
C ASN A 340 -8.38 23.45 -1.56
N LYS A 341 -7.76 24.12 -2.55
CA LYS A 341 -8.30 24.22 -3.92
C LYS A 341 -8.52 22.86 -4.59
N ARG A 342 -7.65 21.88 -4.31
CA ARG A 342 -7.78 20.53 -4.87
C ARG A 342 -8.95 19.76 -4.28
N ILE A 343 -9.20 19.93 -2.99
CA ILE A 343 -10.37 19.34 -2.31
C ILE A 343 -11.66 19.95 -2.86
N ASP A 344 -11.74 21.28 -2.96
CA ASP A 344 -12.92 21.97 -3.51
C ASP A 344 -13.17 21.58 -4.98
N GLY A 345 -12.11 21.50 -5.78
CA GLY A 345 -12.20 21.05 -7.17
C GLY A 345 -12.58 19.58 -7.34
N ALA A 346 -12.30 18.71 -6.36
CA ALA A 346 -12.71 17.31 -6.38
C ALA A 346 -14.18 17.14 -5.96
N ALA A 347 -14.72 18.08 -5.19
CA ALA A 347 -16.14 18.15 -4.83
C ALA A 347 -17.03 18.75 -5.93
N SER A 348 -16.44 19.41 -6.94
CA SER A 348 -17.16 20.04 -8.05
C SER A 348 -16.89 19.29 -9.36
N PRO A 349 -17.88 19.11 -10.27
CA PRO A 349 -17.63 18.54 -11.59
C PRO A 349 -16.71 19.47 -12.39
N VAL A 350 -15.51 18.99 -12.69
CA VAL A 350 -14.37 19.77 -13.19
C VAL A 350 -14.59 20.28 -14.62
N ARG A 351 -14.60 21.61 -14.79
CA ARG A 351 -14.21 22.27 -16.03
C ARG A 351 -12.76 22.71 -15.92
N VAL A 352 -11.85 22.02 -16.58
CA VAL A 352 -10.42 22.37 -16.60
C VAL A 352 -10.17 23.51 -17.58
N GLY A 353 -9.92 24.68 -17.06
CA GLY A 353 -9.45 25.85 -17.83
C GLY A 353 -7.95 25.74 -18.15
N ARG A 354 -7.63 25.82 -19.43
CA ARG A 354 -6.31 25.65 -20.08
C ARG A 354 -5.23 26.70 -19.74
N ARG A 355 -5.40 27.60 -18.75
CA ARG A 355 -4.61 28.86 -18.67
C ARG A 355 -3.61 29.01 -17.54
N VAL A 356 -3.32 27.98 -16.69
CA VAL A 356 -2.46 28.16 -15.49
C VAL A 356 -1.08 27.48 -15.59
N VAL A 357 -0.70 26.90 -16.73
CA VAL A 357 0.63 26.23 -16.88
C VAL A 357 1.71 27.14 -17.49
N LEU A 358 1.41 28.35 -17.87
CA LEU A 358 2.31 29.23 -18.63
C LEU A 358 2.58 30.54 -17.89
N GLY A 359 3.57 30.56 -17.05
CA GLY A 359 4.07 31.81 -16.48
C GLY A 359 5.38 31.65 -15.69
N GLY A 360 6.51 31.92 -16.32
CA GLY A 360 7.76 32.20 -15.65
C GLY A 360 8.81 31.07 -15.65
N GLY A 361 9.71 31.11 -16.58
CA GLY A 361 10.91 30.24 -16.62
C GLY A 361 11.15 29.53 -17.95
N LEU A 362 10.41 29.86 -18.98
CA LEU A 362 10.22 29.05 -20.19
C LEU A 362 11.03 29.39 -21.42
N VAL A 363 11.81 30.45 -21.46
CA VAL A 363 12.47 30.85 -22.74
C VAL A 363 13.77 30.06 -22.97
N ALA A 364 14.55 29.74 -21.97
CA ALA A 364 15.78 28.92 -22.13
C ALA A 364 15.52 27.41 -22.06
N LEU A 365 14.53 26.97 -21.26
CA LEU A 365 14.06 25.57 -21.21
C LEU A 365 13.18 25.24 -22.43
N GLY A 366 12.49 26.19 -23.01
CA GLY A 366 11.59 26.01 -24.13
C GLY A 366 12.28 25.52 -25.41
N ALA A 367 13.46 26.00 -25.74
CA ALA A 367 14.20 25.54 -26.91
C ALA A 367 14.72 24.09 -26.76
N VAL A 368 15.19 23.74 -25.56
CA VAL A 368 15.59 22.36 -25.24
C VAL A 368 14.36 21.45 -25.08
N ALA A 369 13.25 21.96 -24.55
CA ALA A 369 12.01 21.21 -24.41
C ALA A 369 11.35 20.96 -25.78
N VAL A 370 11.33 21.96 -26.68
CA VAL A 370 10.79 21.81 -28.04
C VAL A 370 11.61 20.79 -28.83
N ALA A 371 12.95 20.83 -28.77
CA ALA A 371 13.82 19.85 -29.42
C ALA A 371 13.66 18.42 -28.82
N ARG A 372 13.19 18.31 -27.57
CA ARG A 372 12.97 17.02 -26.90
C ARG A 372 11.56 16.47 -27.04
N VAL A 373 10.58 17.31 -27.33
CA VAL A 373 9.18 16.90 -27.53
C VAL A 373 8.86 16.66 -29.01
N THR A 374 9.68 17.21 -29.92
CA THR A 374 9.55 17.03 -31.36
C THR A 374 10.53 15.96 -31.87
N GLY A 375 10.25 15.38 -33.05
CA GLY A 375 11.16 14.43 -33.70
C GLY A 375 11.00 12.96 -33.26
N TYR A 376 9.85 12.57 -32.71
CA TYR A 376 9.49 11.15 -32.64
C TYR A 376 9.02 10.69 -34.02
N PRO A 377 9.47 9.50 -34.46
CA PRO A 377 9.00 8.91 -35.71
C PRO A 377 7.47 8.87 -35.76
N ALA A 378 6.92 9.01 -36.97
CA ALA A 378 5.49 8.79 -37.14
C ALA A 378 5.14 7.34 -36.79
N LEU A 379 4.04 7.15 -36.07
CA LEU A 379 3.43 5.83 -35.83
C LEU A 379 2.13 5.77 -36.65
N PRO A 380 2.17 5.34 -37.91
CA PRO A 380 0.96 5.19 -38.72
C PRO A 380 -0.01 4.24 -38.03
N GLY A 381 -1.26 4.69 -37.84
CA GLY A 381 -2.29 3.88 -37.16
C GLY A 381 -2.27 3.91 -35.62
N TRP A 382 -1.36 4.65 -34.98
CA TRP A 382 -1.42 4.83 -33.52
C TRP A 382 -2.56 5.79 -33.14
N SER A 383 -3.53 5.26 -32.44
CA SER A 383 -4.67 5.98 -31.85
C SER A 383 -4.78 5.64 -30.38
N GLY A 384 -3.74 5.95 -29.57
CA GLY A 384 -3.76 5.70 -28.12
C GLY A 384 -4.90 6.44 -27.45
N ALA A 385 -5.66 5.73 -26.63
CA ALA A 385 -6.76 6.31 -25.86
C ALA A 385 -6.27 7.08 -24.62
N VAL A 386 -5.13 6.67 -24.06
CA VAL A 386 -4.50 7.25 -22.87
C VAL A 386 -3.07 7.69 -23.18
N LEU A 387 -2.26 6.83 -23.80
CA LEU A 387 -0.86 7.10 -24.09
C LEU A 387 -0.70 7.97 -25.34
N THR A 388 0.14 8.97 -25.23
CA THR A 388 0.60 9.78 -26.36
C THR A 388 1.61 8.98 -27.22
N ARG A 389 1.85 9.48 -28.43
CA ARG A 389 2.83 8.87 -29.37
C ARG A 389 4.22 8.72 -28.77
N TRP A 390 4.73 9.72 -28.08
CA TRP A 390 6.08 9.67 -27.51
C TRP A 390 6.17 8.67 -26.35
N GLU A 391 5.11 8.49 -25.56
CA GLU A 391 5.04 7.50 -24.49
C GLU A 391 5.01 6.08 -25.01
N ALA A 392 4.32 5.84 -26.13
CA ALA A 392 4.39 4.57 -26.84
C ALA A 392 5.81 4.25 -27.29
N HIS A 393 6.56 5.25 -27.80
CA HIS A 393 7.98 5.06 -28.15
C HIS A 393 8.85 4.74 -26.92
N VAL A 394 8.57 5.31 -25.75
CA VAL A 394 9.30 5.00 -24.51
C VAL A 394 9.09 3.54 -24.12
N LEU A 395 7.85 3.07 -24.13
CA LEU A 395 7.54 1.66 -23.83
C LEU A 395 8.17 0.71 -24.87
N ALA A 396 8.06 1.05 -26.14
CA ALA A 396 8.66 0.26 -27.22
C ALA A 396 10.20 0.18 -27.08
N ALA A 397 10.84 1.29 -26.71
CA ALA A 397 12.28 1.35 -26.49
C ALA A 397 12.75 0.61 -25.22
N ALA A 398 11.90 0.53 -24.19
CA ALA A 398 12.18 -0.16 -22.94
C ALA A 398 11.92 -1.69 -23.03
N THR A 399 11.04 -2.12 -23.94
CA THR A 399 10.62 -3.52 -24.07
C THR A 399 11.78 -4.51 -24.27
N PRO A 400 12.70 -4.33 -25.23
CA PRO A 400 13.78 -5.29 -25.45
C PRO A 400 14.71 -5.42 -24.23
N VAL A 401 14.88 -4.33 -23.47
CA VAL A 401 15.75 -4.29 -22.27
C VAL A 401 15.11 -4.98 -21.08
N LEU A 402 13.80 -4.80 -20.90
CA LEU A 402 13.11 -5.23 -19.68
C LEU A 402 12.42 -6.60 -19.79
N ALA A 403 12.01 -6.97 -21.00
CA ALA A 403 11.29 -8.22 -21.24
C ALA A 403 12.20 -9.44 -21.39
N GLY A 404 13.45 -9.24 -21.85
CA GLY A 404 14.38 -10.34 -22.12
C GLY A 404 13.92 -11.27 -23.25
N VAL A 405 12.89 -10.86 -24.01
CA VAL A 405 12.33 -11.62 -25.16
C VAL A 405 12.38 -10.73 -26.40
N SER A 406 13.01 -11.23 -27.45
CA SER A 406 13.13 -10.53 -28.73
C SER A 406 11.93 -10.76 -29.67
N SER A 407 11.01 -11.64 -29.29
CA SER A 407 9.89 -12.08 -30.15
C SER A 407 8.66 -11.18 -30.07
N VAL A 408 8.64 -10.16 -29.19
CA VAL A 408 7.47 -9.29 -29.00
C VAL A 408 7.80 -7.87 -29.47
N ASP A 409 6.96 -7.35 -30.36
CA ASP A 409 7.07 -5.96 -30.82
C ASP A 409 6.74 -4.98 -29.68
N GLY A 410 7.65 -4.06 -29.42
CA GLY A 410 7.48 -3.05 -28.37
C GLY A 410 6.27 -2.12 -28.59
N LEU A 411 5.83 -1.91 -29.83
CA LEU A 411 4.61 -1.15 -30.12
C LEU A 411 3.34 -1.94 -29.80
N VAL A 412 3.37 -3.25 -29.98
CA VAL A 412 2.28 -4.14 -29.51
C VAL A 412 2.18 -4.08 -27.99
N VAL A 413 3.33 -4.08 -27.30
CA VAL A 413 3.38 -3.89 -25.84
C VAL A 413 2.78 -2.54 -25.43
N ALA A 414 3.14 -1.46 -26.13
CA ALA A 414 2.59 -0.14 -25.85
C ALA A 414 1.05 -0.10 -26.06
N ALA A 415 0.54 -0.74 -27.11
CA ALA A 415 -0.89 -0.83 -27.37
C ALA A 415 -1.64 -1.66 -26.32
N ASN A 416 -1.03 -2.73 -25.83
CA ASN A 416 -1.57 -3.53 -24.73
C ASN A 416 -1.65 -2.73 -23.42
N VAL A 417 -0.59 -1.96 -23.13
CA VAL A 417 -0.54 -1.06 -21.97
C VAL A 417 -1.60 0.04 -22.10
N ASP A 418 -1.76 0.65 -23.27
CA ASP A 418 -2.76 1.69 -23.51
C ASP A 418 -4.18 1.17 -23.21
N ARG A 419 -4.54 0.01 -23.75
CA ARG A 419 -5.83 -0.65 -23.48
C ARG A 419 -6.06 -0.91 -21.99
N PHE A 420 -5.02 -1.35 -21.28
CA PHE A 420 -5.10 -1.55 -19.84
C PHE A 420 -5.33 -0.24 -19.10
N LEU A 421 -4.64 0.83 -19.50
CA LEU A 421 -4.75 2.15 -18.86
C LEU A 421 -6.13 2.77 -19.02
N VAL A 422 -6.88 2.46 -20.08
CA VAL A 422 -8.29 2.90 -20.24
C VAL A 422 -9.15 2.48 -19.04
N THR A 423 -8.89 1.31 -18.47
CA THR A 423 -9.64 0.79 -17.32
C THR A 423 -9.19 1.40 -15.99
N MET A 424 -8.14 2.22 -15.98
CA MET A 424 -7.54 2.77 -14.78
C MET A 424 -8.08 4.16 -14.44
N PRO A 425 -8.15 4.53 -13.15
CA PRO A 425 -8.50 5.88 -12.74
C PRO A 425 -7.52 6.92 -13.31
N ARG A 426 -8.03 8.11 -13.64
CA ARG A 426 -7.21 9.22 -14.18
C ARG A 426 -5.99 9.57 -13.30
N ALA A 427 -6.09 9.42 -12.00
CA ALA A 427 -4.96 9.66 -11.10
C ALA A 427 -3.79 8.73 -11.38
N LEU A 428 -4.07 7.44 -11.62
CA LEU A 428 -3.06 6.44 -11.96
C LEU A 428 -2.51 6.64 -13.38
N GLN A 429 -3.39 6.98 -14.35
CA GLN A 429 -2.95 7.36 -15.69
C GLN A 429 -1.93 8.50 -15.64
N LEU A 430 -2.19 9.54 -14.80
CA LEU A 430 -1.27 10.65 -14.62
C LEU A 430 0.08 10.21 -14.01
N GLU A 431 0.08 9.29 -13.06
CA GLU A 431 1.31 8.73 -12.50
C GLU A 431 2.13 7.97 -13.55
N ILE A 432 1.48 7.25 -14.46
CA ILE A 432 2.15 6.57 -15.58
C ILE A 432 2.73 7.59 -16.57
N HIS A 433 1.99 8.63 -16.94
CA HIS A 433 2.54 9.71 -17.76
C HIS A 433 3.79 10.34 -17.13
N GLN A 434 3.77 10.58 -15.82
CA GLN A 434 4.92 11.12 -15.09
C GLN A 434 6.09 10.14 -15.03
N LEU A 435 5.83 8.85 -14.88
CA LEU A 435 6.83 7.79 -14.93
C LEU A 435 7.52 7.74 -16.29
N LEU A 436 6.74 7.74 -17.37
CA LEU A 436 7.28 7.72 -18.73
C LEU A 436 8.06 8.99 -19.06
N ALA A 437 7.60 10.16 -18.59
CA ALA A 437 8.33 11.41 -18.70
C ALA A 437 9.65 11.40 -17.91
N LEU A 438 9.67 10.81 -16.71
CA LEU A 438 10.88 10.62 -15.93
C LEU A 438 11.89 9.73 -16.67
N VAL A 439 11.45 8.64 -17.27
CA VAL A 439 12.31 7.73 -18.04
C VAL A 439 12.86 8.45 -19.27
N GLU A 440 12.01 9.09 -20.05
CA GLU A 440 12.41 9.75 -21.31
C GLU A 440 13.38 10.92 -21.09
N HIS A 441 13.10 11.75 -20.10
CA HIS A 441 13.84 13.00 -19.88
C HIS A 441 14.83 12.93 -18.72
N GLY A 442 14.76 11.88 -17.91
CA GLY A 442 15.64 11.65 -16.76
C GLY A 442 17.10 11.37 -17.12
N THR A 443 17.38 11.03 -18.37
CA THR A 443 18.75 10.79 -18.87
C THR A 443 19.70 11.97 -18.66
N THR A 444 19.21 13.22 -18.68
CA THR A 444 20.03 14.41 -18.44
C THR A 444 20.29 14.65 -16.96
N PRO A 445 19.31 14.83 -16.08
CA PRO A 445 19.57 15.10 -14.67
C PRO A 445 20.10 13.90 -13.89
N LEU A 446 19.81 12.67 -14.35
CA LEU A 446 20.21 11.45 -13.66
C LEU A 446 21.36 10.70 -14.33
N GLY A 447 21.52 10.85 -15.65
CA GLY A 447 22.53 10.13 -16.44
C GLY A 447 23.61 11.00 -17.04
N LEU A 448 23.55 12.34 -16.83
CA LEU A 448 24.45 13.35 -17.44
C LEU A 448 24.56 13.23 -18.97
N ARG A 449 23.50 12.78 -19.64
CA ARG A 449 23.41 12.62 -21.08
C ARG A 449 22.41 13.62 -21.67
N LEU A 450 22.79 14.33 -22.73
CA LEU A 450 21.92 15.29 -23.39
C LEU A 450 20.81 14.62 -24.24
N SER A 451 21.03 13.36 -24.65
CA SER A 451 20.07 12.60 -25.43
C SER A 451 18.92 12.05 -24.54
N ARG A 452 17.70 12.06 -25.07
CA ARG A 452 16.54 11.42 -24.42
C ARG A 452 16.65 9.90 -24.45
N PHE A 453 15.92 9.18 -23.60
CA PHE A 453 15.99 7.72 -23.45
C PHE A 453 15.73 6.99 -24.79
N THR A 454 14.68 7.36 -25.52
CA THR A 454 14.34 6.75 -26.80
C THR A 454 15.42 6.93 -27.87
N SER A 455 16.29 7.92 -27.75
CA SER A 455 17.39 8.21 -28.68
C SER A 455 18.73 7.57 -28.25
N LEU A 456 18.78 6.90 -27.12
CA LEU A 456 19.97 6.18 -26.67
C LEU A 456 20.14 4.87 -27.47
N PRO A 457 21.36 4.40 -27.70
CA PRO A 457 21.62 3.05 -28.20
C PRO A 457 21.20 2.00 -27.14
N PRO A 458 20.91 0.74 -27.53
CA PRO A 458 20.39 -0.30 -26.66
C PRO A 458 21.17 -0.45 -25.34
N ASP A 459 22.49 -0.59 -25.41
CA ASP A 459 23.35 -0.76 -24.23
C ASP A 459 23.26 0.44 -23.26
N ALA A 460 23.12 1.65 -23.81
CA ALA A 460 22.99 2.84 -23.01
C ALA A 460 21.59 2.97 -22.37
N ARG A 461 20.53 2.43 -23.00
CA ARG A 461 19.19 2.31 -22.39
C ARG A 461 19.23 1.36 -21.21
N GLU A 462 19.84 0.19 -21.40
CA GLU A 462 20.01 -0.80 -20.32
C GLU A 462 20.79 -0.21 -19.15
N ALA A 463 21.97 0.36 -19.41
CA ALA A 463 22.79 0.99 -18.39
C ALA A 463 22.03 2.09 -17.63
N PHE A 464 21.23 2.90 -18.33
CA PHE A 464 20.41 3.94 -17.69
C PHE A 464 19.33 3.32 -16.80
N LEU A 465 18.59 2.33 -17.26
CA LEU A 465 17.54 1.67 -16.48
C LEU A 465 18.13 0.94 -15.26
N LEU A 466 19.23 0.24 -15.40
CA LEU A 466 19.94 -0.40 -14.30
C LEU A 466 20.44 0.64 -13.28
N SER A 467 20.89 1.81 -13.74
CA SER A 467 21.31 2.90 -12.86
C SER A 467 20.16 3.44 -12.01
N LEU A 468 18.91 3.47 -12.55
CA LEU A 468 17.73 3.83 -11.77
C LEU A 468 17.49 2.81 -10.64
N ASN A 469 17.62 1.52 -10.94
CA ASN A 469 17.47 0.47 -9.94
C ASN A 469 18.56 0.54 -8.86
N ALA A 470 19.80 0.78 -9.26
CA ALA A 470 20.96 0.87 -8.34
C ALA A 470 20.88 2.06 -7.37
N ARG A 471 20.22 3.15 -7.76
CA ARG A 471 20.05 4.35 -6.90
C ARG A 471 19.13 4.12 -5.71
N GLY A 472 18.38 3.04 -5.65
CA GLY A 472 17.45 2.74 -4.56
C GLY A 472 16.23 3.68 -4.52
N GLY A 473 15.46 3.61 -3.45
CA GLY A 473 14.34 4.50 -3.17
C GLY A 473 13.35 4.64 -4.35
N LEU A 474 12.95 5.88 -4.65
CA LEU A 474 11.99 6.20 -5.70
C LEU A 474 12.48 5.83 -7.10
N MET A 475 13.79 5.93 -7.37
CA MET A 475 14.35 5.59 -8.69
C MET A 475 14.25 4.09 -8.96
N ALA A 476 14.54 3.26 -7.97
CA ALA A 476 14.33 1.83 -8.07
C ALA A 476 12.84 1.45 -8.17
N GLN A 477 11.96 2.24 -7.56
CA GLN A 477 10.50 2.07 -7.73
C GLN A 477 10.08 2.42 -9.16
N ALA A 478 10.58 3.53 -9.71
CA ALA A 478 10.32 3.93 -11.10
C ALA A 478 10.80 2.85 -12.09
N PHE A 479 12.00 2.30 -11.87
CA PHE A 479 12.51 1.18 -12.66
C PHE A 479 11.57 -0.04 -12.59
N ARG A 480 11.16 -0.45 -11.38
CA ARG A 480 10.26 -1.59 -11.20
C ARG A 480 8.88 -1.33 -11.79
N GLY A 481 8.34 -0.12 -11.62
CA GLY A 481 7.05 0.27 -12.21
C GLY A 481 7.07 0.19 -13.73
N LEU A 482 8.12 0.70 -14.37
CA LEU A 482 8.29 0.60 -15.82
C LEU A 482 8.42 -0.87 -16.25
N ARG A 483 9.24 -1.65 -15.56
CA ARG A 483 9.42 -3.07 -15.85
C ARG A 483 8.09 -3.84 -15.75
N ASP A 484 7.35 -3.64 -14.68
CA ASP A 484 6.10 -4.36 -14.45
C ASP A 484 5.02 -3.94 -15.46
N LEU A 485 5.02 -2.67 -15.88
CA LEU A 485 4.17 -2.15 -16.94
C LEU A 485 4.50 -2.80 -18.31
N VAL A 486 5.79 -2.87 -18.65
CA VAL A 486 6.26 -3.54 -19.87
C VAL A 486 5.93 -5.02 -19.84
N LEU A 487 6.24 -5.74 -18.75
CA LEU A 487 5.95 -7.17 -18.63
C LEU A 487 4.46 -7.47 -18.71
N MET A 488 3.62 -6.63 -18.12
CA MET A 488 2.16 -6.75 -18.27
C MET A 488 1.75 -6.65 -19.74
N GLY A 489 2.28 -5.68 -20.47
CA GLY A 489 1.99 -5.53 -21.89
C GLY A 489 2.51 -6.70 -22.75
N VAL A 490 3.69 -7.24 -22.42
CA VAL A 490 4.30 -8.42 -23.08
C VAL A 490 3.42 -9.66 -22.88
N TYR A 491 3.01 -9.93 -21.64
CA TYR A 491 2.25 -11.15 -21.34
C TYR A 491 0.76 -11.09 -21.73
N GLN A 492 0.29 -9.95 -22.24
CA GLN A 492 -1.00 -9.89 -22.97
C GLN A 492 -0.89 -10.38 -24.42
N ASP A 493 0.33 -10.55 -24.95
CA ASP A 493 0.54 -11.08 -26.30
C ASP A 493 0.76 -12.59 -26.24
N ALA A 494 -0.06 -13.35 -27.01
CA ALA A 494 0.06 -14.80 -27.12
C ALA A 494 1.43 -15.26 -27.68
N ALA A 495 2.14 -14.41 -28.44
CA ALA A 495 3.48 -14.71 -28.93
C ALA A 495 4.48 -14.89 -27.77
N ALA A 496 4.32 -14.14 -26.67
CA ALA A 496 5.17 -14.25 -25.49
C ALA A 496 4.94 -15.56 -24.69
N TRP A 497 3.75 -16.12 -24.75
CA TRP A 497 3.37 -17.30 -23.95
C TRP A 497 4.18 -18.55 -24.33
N ARG A 498 4.48 -18.71 -25.61
CA ARG A 498 5.27 -19.85 -26.12
C ARG A 498 6.68 -19.88 -25.55
N GLY A 499 7.30 -18.70 -25.37
CA GLY A 499 8.65 -18.58 -24.84
C GLY A 499 8.80 -18.97 -23.36
N ILE A 500 7.69 -18.97 -22.60
CA ILE A 500 7.65 -19.32 -21.18
C ILE A 500 6.89 -20.62 -20.88
N GLY A 501 6.50 -21.37 -21.93
CA GLY A 501 5.74 -22.63 -21.79
C GLY A 501 4.30 -22.44 -21.28
N TYR A 502 3.72 -21.24 -21.43
CA TYR A 502 2.35 -20.97 -21.01
C TYR A 502 1.36 -21.27 -22.14
N ALA A 503 0.39 -22.14 -21.86
CA ALA A 503 -0.57 -22.62 -22.85
C ALA A 503 -1.68 -21.61 -23.21
N GLY A 504 -1.74 -20.47 -22.52
CA GLY A 504 -2.75 -19.43 -22.73
C GLY A 504 -3.62 -19.19 -21.50
N PRO A 505 -4.53 -18.21 -21.56
CA PRO A 505 -5.44 -17.95 -20.46
C PRO A 505 -6.32 -19.19 -20.21
N TRP A 506 -6.63 -19.44 -18.96
CA TRP A 506 -7.56 -20.50 -18.58
C TRP A 506 -8.82 -20.38 -19.43
N PRO A 507 -9.37 -21.51 -19.94
CA PRO A 507 -10.59 -21.46 -20.72
C PRO A 507 -11.67 -20.67 -20.00
N LYS A 508 -12.32 -19.74 -20.69
CA LYS A 508 -13.43 -18.97 -20.13
C LYS A 508 -14.56 -19.83 -19.58
N GLU A 509 -14.68 -21.04 -20.10
CA GLU A 509 -15.62 -22.07 -19.68
C GLU A 509 -15.28 -22.69 -18.31
N ALA A 510 -14.01 -22.66 -17.87
CA ALA A 510 -13.60 -23.14 -16.54
C ALA A 510 -13.81 -22.09 -15.42
N LEU A 511 -13.87 -20.83 -15.83
CA LEU A 511 -14.27 -19.69 -15.01
C LEU A 511 -15.57 -19.18 -15.61
N GLY A 512 -16.69 -19.90 -15.45
CA GLY A 512 -17.97 -19.40 -15.93
C GLY A 512 -18.15 -17.92 -15.53
N PRO A 513 -19.05 -17.14 -16.15
CA PRO A 513 -19.28 -15.75 -15.83
C PRO A 513 -19.98 -15.62 -14.46
N GLU A 514 -19.48 -16.37 -13.49
CA GLU A 514 -19.81 -16.14 -12.11
C GLU A 514 -19.25 -14.77 -11.76
N ASN A 515 -20.07 -13.82 -12.06
CA ASN A 515 -19.96 -12.47 -11.63
C ASN A 515 -19.71 -12.53 -10.13
N ASP A 516 -18.49 -12.18 -9.67
CA ASP A 516 -18.17 -12.14 -8.25
C ASP A 516 -19.18 -11.29 -7.46
N HIS A 517 -19.88 -10.37 -8.12
CA HIS A 517 -21.01 -9.65 -7.59
C HIS A 517 -22.12 -10.56 -7.07
N ALA A 518 -22.51 -11.59 -7.81
CA ALA A 518 -23.57 -12.51 -7.39
C ALA A 518 -23.18 -13.31 -6.13
N LYS A 519 -21.89 -13.63 -5.98
CA LYS A 519 -21.38 -14.31 -4.77
C LYS A 519 -21.48 -13.45 -3.51
N TYR A 520 -21.43 -12.12 -3.65
CA TYR A 520 -21.49 -11.18 -2.54
C TYR A 520 -22.86 -10.54 -2.33
N GLU A 521 -23.83 -10.75 -3.22
CA GLU A 521 -25.18 -10.22 -3.05
C GLU A 521 -25.91 -10.83 -1.84
N SER A 522 -25.63 -12.09 -1.53
CA SER A 522 -26.16 -12.73 -0.32
C SER A 522 -25.68 -12.06 0.98
N PHE A 523 -24.52 -11.37 0.94
CA PHE A 523 -23.98 -10.59 2.06
C PHE A 523 -24.54 -9.16 2.14
N ARG A 524 -25.28 -8.72 1.10
CA ARG A 524 -25.92 -7.39 1.07
C ARG A 524 -27.37 -7.42 1.56
N ALA A 525 -28.01 -8.58 1.56
CA ALA A 525 -29.38 -8.70 2.04
C ALA A 525 -29.41 -8.60 3.56
N PRO A 526 -30.23 -7.75 4.17
CA PRO A 526 -30.44 -7.77 5.60
C PRO A 526 -30.97 -9.15 5.99
N SER A 527 -30.37 -9.74 7.03
CA SER A 527 -30.82 -11.00 7.61
C SER A 527 -32.29 -10.85 8.06
N GLY A 528 -33.21 -11.37 7.29
CA GLY A 528 -34.64 -11.30 7.61
C GLY A 528 -35.62 -11.15 6.42
N ALA A 529 -35.12 -10.88 5.23
CA ALA A 529 -35.98 -10.90 4.04
C ALA A 529 -36.07 -12.33 3.47
N ALA A 530 -37.15 -13.04 3.78
CA ALA A 530 -37.46 -14.31 3.13
C ALA A 530 -37.58 -14.09 1.60
N PRO A 531 -37.06 -15.00 0.76
CA PRO A 531 -37.23 -14.89 -0.67
C PRO A 531 -38.73 -14.91 -1.01
N LYS A 532 -39.20 -13.87 -1.69
CA LYS A 532 -40.55 -13.88 -2.27
C LYS A 532 -40.57 -15.01 -3.29
N SER A 533 -41.40 -16.01 -3.02
CA SER A 533 -41.71 -17.08 -3.97
C SER A 533 -42.14 -16.48 -5.30
N ALA A 534 -41.43 -16.78 -6.37
CA ALA A 534 -41.86 -16.49 -7.72
C ALA A 534 -43.15 -17.28 -7.99
N GLY A 535 -44.27 -16.59 -8.04
CA GLY A 535 -45.52 -17.15 -8.51
C GLY A 535 -45.38 -17.50 -9.98
N GLY A 536 -45.57 -18.77 -10.33
CA GLY A 536 -45.65 -19.24 -11.69
C GLY A 536 -46.91 -18.72 -12.36
N PRO A 537 -46.91 -18.56 -13.69
CA PRO A 537 -48.09 -18.18 -14.43
C PRO A 537 -49.06 -19.37 -14.53
N THR A 538 -50.34 -19.13 -14.26
CA THR A 538 -51.44 -19.94 -14.74
C THR A 538 -51.77 -19.57 -16.18
#